data_7dbf8ea4f8ffbee4eb1778bdb35c0864
#
_entry.id   7dbf8ea4f8ffbee4eb1778bdb35c0864
#
_cell.length_a   1.000
_cell.length_b   1.000
_cell.length_c   1.000
_cell.angle_alpha   90.00
_cell.angle_beta   90.00
_cell.angle_gamma   90.00
#
_symmetry.space_group_name_H-M   'P 1'
#
loop_
_entity.id
_entity.type
_entity.pdbx_description
1 polymer ?
#
loop_
_entity_poly.entity_id
_entity_poly.type
_entity_poly.pdbx_seq_one_letter_code
_entity_poly.pdbx_strand_id
1 'polypeptide(L)'
;CIIAIFTIASGAIILIPTFLWKVGYVNHIDPLMYRIIWWAMGHSSQQINVAAHIAVWYAIAGVVFGAKPLSEKVSRMAFLLYILFLQLASAHHILVDPGISSEWKIFNTSYAMYLAVLASMVHGLTVPGAIEAAQRKRGFNKGFFEWLRKAPWGNPTFAGMFLSLIIFGFLGGISGVVMGTEQINLIIHNTIYVPGHFHATVVGGTTLAFMALTYWLVPVLFRREVVLPGLAKFQPYLFGLGTAGLSLFLMGAGTLGVPRRHWDISFTNALFNYQFPETAYLLLGLAGMSAILAALGGGLFVLQIVASVLFGKRKDPAVKGSTPLIAGPVPESGQAIGIGGITVPGTLVLALVFLTSFILYYFVNW
;
A
#
# COMPACT_ATOMS: atom_id res chain seq x y z
N CYS A 1 9.78 -12.78 -6.96
CA CYS A 1 11.11 -13.44 -6.84
C CYS A 1 12.23 -12.59 -7.44
N ILE A 2 12.15 -12.13 -8.71
CA ILE A 2 13.25 -11.38 -9.36
C ILE A 2 13.61 -10.11 -8.58
N ILE A 3 12.62 -9.28 -8.23
CA ILE A 3 12.86 -8.07 -7.41
C ILE A 3 13.50 -8.44 -6.06
N ALA A 4 13.06 -9.51 -5.43
CA ALA A 4 13.61 -9.96 -4.15
C ALA A 4 15.10 -10.37 -4.27
N ILE A 5 15.48 -11.04 -5.35
CA ILE A 5 16.87 -11.44 -5.59
C ILE A 5 17.76 -10.19 -5.72
N PHE A 6 17.38 -9.21 -6.54
CA PHE A 6 18.12 -7.96 -6.69
C PHE A 6 18.19 -7.16 -5.37
N THR A 7 17.11 -7.16 -4.61
CA THR A 7 17.07 -6.51 -3.29
C THR A 7 18.06 -7.16 -2.32
N ILE A 8 18.06 -8.49 -2.24
CA ILE A 8 19.00 -9.23 -1.38
C ILE A 8 20.45 -9.02 -1.84
N ALA A 9 20.71 -9.06 -3.14
CA ALA A 9 22.03 -8.82 -3.69
C ALA A 9 22.54 -7.41 -3.34
N SER A 10 21.71 -6.37 -3.54
CA SER A 10 22.06 -4.99 -3.17
C SER A 10 22.33 -4.87 -1.66
N GLY A 11 21.53 -5.53 -0.82
CA GLY A 11 21.75 -5.58 0.62
C GLY A 11 23.07 -6.26 0.99
N ALA A 12 23.39 -7.38 0.36
CA ALA A 12 24.63 -8.12 0.63
C ALA A 12 25.89 -7.31 0.28
N ILE A 13 25.87 -6.59 -0.86
CA ILE A 13 26.98 -5.71 -1.29
C ILE A 13 27.32 -4.67 -0.23
N ILE A 14 26.34 -4.24 0.57
CA ILE A 14 26.53 -3.22 1.61
C ILE A 14 26.77 -3.84 2.99
N LEU A 15 25.94 -4.81 3.38
CA LEU A 15 25.94 -5.32 4.76
C LEU A 15 27.17 -6.18 5.04
N ILE A 16 27.65 -6.95 4.05
CA ILE A 16 28.82 -7.79 4.24
C ILE A 16 30.09 -6.94 4.51
N PRO A 17 30.45 -5.95 3.68
CA PRO A 17 31.57 -5.07 3.98
C PRO A 17 31.39 -4.29 5.26
N THR A 18 30.16 -3.84 5.59
CA THR A 18 29.87 -3.13 6.85
C THR A 18 30.13 -4.01 8.06
N PHE A 19 29.70 -5.27 8.00
CA PHE A 19 30.00 -6.25 9.05
C PHE A 19 31.50 -6.47 9.18
N LEU A 20 32.22 -6.67 8.06
CA LEU A 20 33.67 -6.87 8.05
C LEU A 20 34.41 -5.64 8.61
N TRP A 21 33.93 -4.42 8.31
CA TRP A 21 34.44 -3.19 8.91
C TRP A 21 34.21 -3.16 10.42
N LYS A 22 33.01 -3.52 10.86
CA LYS A 22 32.67 -3.51 12.29
C LYS A 22 33.50 -4.48 13.13
N VAL A 23 33.89 -5.61 12.54
CA VAL A 23 34.75 -6.63 13.20
C VAL A 23 36.25 -6.46 12.92
N GLY A 24 36.64 -5.39 12.22
CA GLY A 24 38.02 -5.00 12.03
C GLY A 24 38.76 -5.61 10.82
N TYR A 25 38.07 -6.34 9.94
CA TYR A 25 38.68 -6.90 8.73
C TYR A 25 38.80 -5.89 7.57
N VAL A 26 38.01 -4.84 7.59
CA VAL A 26 38.01 -3.74 6.60
C VAL A 26 38.19 -2.42 7.35
N ASN A 27 39.11 -1.56 6.88
CA ASN A 27 39.48 -0.35 7.57
C ASN A 27 38.54 0.83 7.30
N HIS A 28 37.83 0.82 6.18
CA HIS A 28 37.00 1.94 5.74
C HIS A 28 35.80 1.48 4.92
N ILE A 29 34.70 2.23 5.05
CA ILE A 29 33.52 2.15 4.19
C ILE A 29 33.18 3.56 3.71
N ASP A 30 32.99 3.72 2.40
CA ASP A 30 32.51 4.97 1.83
C ASP A 30 31.04 5.21 2.22
N PRO A 31 30.73 6.26 3.00
CA PRO A 31 29.36 6.53 3.45
C PRO A 31 28.40 6.87 2.30
N LEU A 32 28.88 7.54 1.23
CA LEU A 32 28.05 7.91 0.09
C LEU A 32 27.67 6.67 -0.73
N MET A 33 28.64 5.84 -1.06
CA MET A 33 28.40 4.57 -1.74
C MET A 33 27.48 3.68 -0.91
N TYR A 34 27.69 3.60 0.42
CA TYR A 34 26.79 2.87 1.31
C TYR A 34 25.35 3.35 1.17
N ARG A 35 25.09 4.65 1.22
CA ARG A 35 23.74 5.21 1.09
C ARG A 35 23.10 4.97 -0.26
N ILE A 36 23.85 5.14 -1.34
CA ILE A 36 23.33 4.92 -2.70
C ILE A 36 22.87 3.47 -2.89
N ILE A 37 23.74 2.52 -2.54
CA ILE A 37 23.45 1.10 -2.71
C ILE A 37 22.42 0.63 -1.68
N TRP A 38 22.42 1.16 -0.45
CA TRP A 38 21.38 0.89 0.55
C TRP A 38 19.98 1.17 0.00
N TRP A 39 19.81 2.26 -0.72
CA TRP A 39 18.50 2.60 -1.25
C TRP A 39 18.09 1.77 -2.46
N ALA A 40 19.04 1.18 -3.18
CA ALA A 40 18.72 0.12 -4.14
C ALA A 40 18.08 -1.09 -3.47
N MET A 41 18.47 -1.43 -2.23
CA MET A 41 17.78 -2.40 -1.39
C MET A 41 16.50 -1.81 -0.75
N GLY A 42 16.60 -0.63 -0.16
CA GLY A 42 15.53 -0.04 0.63
C GLY A 42 14.27 0.24 -0.18
N HIS A 43 14.40 0.84 -1.36
CA HIS A 43 13.25 1.08 -2.23
C HIS A 43 12.73 -0.20 -2.88
N SER A 44 13.60 -1.07 -3.37
CA SER A 44 13.19 -2.34 -3.98
C SER A 44 12.42 -3.24 -3.01
N SER A 45 12.77 -3.25 -1.73
CA SER A 45 12.02 -4.01 -0.71
C SER A 45 10.59 -3.51 -0.56
N GLN A 46 10.35 -2.19 -0.67
CA GLN A 46 9.01 -1.62 -0.65
C GLN A 46 8.21 -2.04 -1.88
N GLN A 47 8.85 -2.18 -3.02
CA GLN A 47 8.20 -2.61 -4.25
C GLN A 47 7.85 -4.10 -4.26
N ILE A 48 8.58 -4.93 -3.53
CA ILE A 48 8.16 -6.31 -3.26
C ILE A 48 6.81 -6.29 -2.55
N ASN A 49 6.65 -5.43 -1.53
CA ASN A 49 5.39 -5.26 -0.82
C ASN A 49 4.27 -4.81 -1.75
N VAL A 50 4.52 -3.83 -2.63
CA VAL A 50 3.54 -3.35 -3.62
C VAL A 50 3.13 -4.47 -4.57
N ALA A 51 4.08 -5.16 -5.18
CA ALA A 51 3.79 -6.28 -6.09
C ALA A 51 3.00 -7.40 -5.38
N ALA A 52 3.36 -7.70 -4.13
CA ALA A 52 2.72 -8.74 -3.33
C ALA A 52 1.26 -8.38 -3.01
N HIS A 53 0.99 -7.17 -2.50
CA HIS A 53 -0.38 -6.82 -2.15
C HIS A 53 -1.29 -6.63 -3.37
N ILE A 54 -0.75 -6.17 -4.50
CA ILE A 54 -1.51 -6.13 -5.76
C ILE A 54 -1.88 -7.54 -6.21
N ALA A 55 -0.96 -8.50 -6.13
CA ALA A 55 -1.28 -9.90 -6.40
C ALA A 55 -2.39 -10.43 -5.47
N VAL A 56 -2.36 -10.04 -4.19
CA VAL A 56 -3.42 -10.35 -3.22
C VAL A 56 -4.75 -9.71 -3.61
N TRP A 57 -4.76 -8.47 -4.10
CA TRP A 57 -6.00 -7.82 -4.58
C TRP A 57 -6.64 -8.60 -5.75
N TYR A 58 -5.84 -9.05 -6.72
CA TYR A 58 -6.34 -9.91 -7.80
C TYR A 58 -6.87 -11.23 -7.29
N ALA A 59 -6.15 -11.86 -6.35
CA ALA A 59 -6.59 -13.12 -5.74
C ALA A 59 -7.94 -12.95 -5.02
N ILE A 60 -8.10 -11.90 -4.21
CA ILE A 60 -9.34 -11.60 -3.50
C ILE A 60 -10.46 -11.26 -4.48
N ALA A 61 -10.21 -10.46 -5.51
CA ALA A 61 -11.19 -10.18 -6.57
C ALA A 61 -11.67 -11.48 -7.23
N GLY A 62 -10.76 -12.42 -7.48
CA GLY A 62 -11.08 -13.75 -8.00
C GLY A 62 -11.93 -14.59 -7.05
N VAL A 63 -11.52 -14.72 -5.77
CA VAL A 63 -12.23 -15.61 -4.81
C VAL A 63 -13.52 -15.01 -4.28
N VAL A 64 -13.66 -13.69 -4.27
CA VAL A 64 -14.89 -13.02 -3.83
C VAL A 64 -15.91 -12.93 -4.95
N PHE A 65 -15.47 -12.49 -6.12
CA PHE A 65 -16.37 -12.13 -7.23
C PHE A 65 -16.26 -13.05 -8.46
N GLY A 66 -15.30 -13.96 -8.52
CA GLY A 66 -14.98 -14.64 -9.77
C GLY A 66 -14.48 -13.67 -10.85
N ALA A 67 -13.95 -12.52 -10.41
CA ALA A 67 -13.49 -11.48 -11.32
C ALA A 67 -12.22 -11.93 -12.04
N LYS A 68 -12.12 -11.57 -13.32
CA LYS A 68 -10.92 -11.77 -14.13
C LYS A 68 -10.35 -10.42 -14.50
N PRO A 69 -9.02 -10.26 -14.62
CA PRO A 69 -8.42 -9.01 -15.08
C PRO A 69 -9.05 -8.54 -16.38
N LEU A 70 -9.27 -7.23 -16.55
CA LEU A 70 -9.82 -6.66 -17.80
C LEU A 70 -8.94 -7.04 -19.00
N SER A 71 -7.63 -7.04 -18.81
CA SER A 71 -6.66 -7.56 -19.76
C SER A 71 -5.51 -8.22 -18.99
N GLU A 72 -5.39 -9.53 -19.12
CA GLU A 72 -4.31 -10.28 -18.48
C GLU A 72 -2.93 -9.86 -19.01
N LYS A 73 -2.82 -9.58 -20.32
CA LYS A 73 -1.58 -9.12 -20.94
C LYS A 73 -1.13 -7.78 -20.35
N VAL A 74 -2.04 -6.82 -20.23
CA VAL A 74 -1.74 -5.49 -19.65
C VAL A 74 -1.38 -5.61 -18.17
N SER A 75 -2.11 -6.41 -17.39
CA SER A 75 -1.81 -6.62 -15.98
C SER A 75 -0.44 -7.27 -15.78
N ARG A 76 -0.10 -8.28 -16.57
CA ARG A 76 1.23 -8.91 -16.53
C ARG A 76 2.34 -7.94 -16.93
N MET A 77 2.12 -7.13 -17.97
CA MET A 77 3.08 -6.10 -18.39
C MET A 77 3.33 -5.09 -17.28
N ALA A 78 2.31 -4.67 -16.54
CA ALA A 78 2.46 -3.75 -15.43
C ALA A 78 3.37 -4.32 -14.31
N PHE A 79 3.30 -5.62 -14.02
CA PHE A 79 4.27 -6.26 -13.12
C PHE A 79 5.70 -6.27 -13.68
N LEU A 80 5.89 -6.39 -15.00
CA LEU A 80 7.22 -6.29 -15.63
C LEU A 80 7.78 -4.86 -15.55
N LEU A 81 6.92 -3.83 -15.68
CA LEU A 81 7.32 -2.44 -15.47
C LEU A 81 7.86 -2.20 -14.06
N TYR A 82 7.33 -2.86 -13.05
CA TYR A 82 7.91 -2.79 -11.70
C TYR A 82 9.34 -3.31 -11.67
N ILE A 83 9.63 -4.44 -12.30
CA ILE A 83 10.98 -5.00 -12.34
C ILE A 83 11.97 -4.00 -12.95
N LEU A 84 11.57 -3.34 -14.04
CA LEU A 84 12.44 -2.43 -14.77
C LEU A 84 12.62 -1.08 -14.06
N PHE A 85 11.51 -0.39 -13.78
CA PHE A 85 11.59 1.01 -13.35
C PHE A 85 11.76 1.17 -11.84
N LEU A 86 11.32 0.23 -11.03
CA LEU A 86 11.45 0.34 -9.58
C LEU A 86 12.88 0.11 -9.08
N GLN A 87 13.66 -0.69 -9.77
CA GLN A 87 15.09 -0.83 -9.46
C GLN A 87 15.84 0.47 -9.76
N LEU A 88 15.40 1.24 -10.76
CA LEU A 88 16.01 2.50 -11.15
C LEU A 88 15.54 3.69 -10.32
N ALA A 89 14.33 3.65 -9.76
CA ALA A 89 13.66 4.77 -9.08
C ALA A 89 14.00 4.87 -7.59
N SER A 90 15.25 4.75 -7.19
CA SER A 90 15.67 4.76 -5.77
C SER A 90 16.21 6.11 -5.27
N ALA A 91 16.60 7.02 -6.15
CA ALA A 91 17.28 8.27 -5.78
C ALA A 91 16.38 9.29 -5.08
N HIS A 92 15.05 9.16 -5.16
CA HIS A 92 14.13 10.03 -4.41
C HIS A 92 14.27 9.92 -2.89
N HIS A 93 14.96 8.92 -2.39
CA HIS A 93 15.33 8.82 -0.97
C HIS A 93 16.59 9.60 -0.59
N ILE A 94 17.36 10.05 -1.56
CA ILE A 94 18.66 10.70 -1.38
C ILE A 94 18.80 12.00 -2.20
N LEU A 95 17.67 12.61 -2.58
CA LEU A 95 17.68 13.84 -3.41
C LEU A 95 18.45 15.01 -2.80
N VAL A 96 18.45 15.10 -1.47
CA VAL A 96 19.16 16.15 -0.73
C VAL A 96 20.56 15.72 -0.25
N ASP A 97 20.98 14.50 -0.56
CA ASP A 97 22.31 14.02 -0.19
C ASP A 97 23.38 14.66 -1.08
N PRO A 98 24.58 14.99 -0.55
CA PRO A 98 25.68 15.50 -1.33
C PRO A 98 26.22 14.46 -2.32
N GLY A 99 26.87 14.93 -3.39
CA GLY A 99 27.57 14.07 -4.34
C GLY A 99 26.71 13.33 -5.36
N ILE A 100 25.41 13.60 -5.41
CA ILE A 100 24.50 13.07 -6.44
C ILE A 100 24.36 14.10 -7.54
N SER A 101 24.63 13.70 -8.81
CA SER A 101 24.54 14.61 -9.95
C SER A 101 23.10 15.02 -10.26
N SER A 102 22.91 16.20 -10.83
CA SER A 102 21.59 16.73 -11.23
C SER A 102 20.92 15.82 -12.27
N GLU A 103 21.70 15.30 -13.22
CA GLU A 103 21.20 14.42 -14.28
C GLU A 103 20.64 13.12 -13.69
N TRP A 104 21.32 12.53 -12.68
CA TRP A 104 20.86 11.36 -12.00
C TRP A 104 19.56 11.62 -11.20
N LYS A 105 19.49 12.77 -10.53
CA LYS A 105 18.29 13.20 -9.83
C LYS A 105 17.11 13.35 -10.80
N ILE A 106 17.30 14.06 -11.91
CA ILE A 106 16.27 14.28 -12.94
C ILE A 106 15.82 12.94 -13.53
N PHE A 107 16.76 12.06 -13.92
CA PHE A 107 16.42 10.75 -14.46
C PHE A 107 15.56 9.93 -13.49
N ASN A 108 15.98 9.88 -12.24
CA ASN A 108 15.28 9.10 -11.22
C ASN A 108 13.89 9.64 -10.89
N THR A 109 13.76 10.95 -10.71
CA THR A 109 12.50 11.56 -10.26
C THR A 109 11.50 11.76 -11.40
N SER A 110 11.98 12.14 -12.59
CA SER A 110 11.08 12.47 -13.70
C SER A 110 10.75 11.28 -14.58
N TYR A 111 11.70 10.39 -14.84
CA TYR A 111 11.47 9.25 -15.74
C TYR A 111 11.21 7.96 -14.99
N ALA A 112 12.15 7.50 -14.20
CA ALA A 112 12.04 6.18 -13.59
C ALA A 112 10.86 6.08 -12.61
N MET A 113 10.65 7.10 -11.78
CA MET A 113 9.55 7.10 -10.81
C MET A 113 8.17 7.22 -11.47
N TYR A 114 7.98 8.08 -12.46
CA TYR A 114 6.68 8.19 -13.14
C TYR A 114 6.31 6.93 -13.92
N LEU A 115 7.28 6.27 -14.53
CA LEU A 115 7.05 4.99 -15.21
C LEU A 115 6.73 3.87 -14.22
N ALA A 116 7.31 3.91 -13.01
CA ALA A 116 6.93 3.02 -11.93
C ALA A 116 5.49 3.25 -11.45
N VAL A 117 5.08 4.52 -11.32
CA VAL A 117 3.70 4.93 -10.96
C VAL A 117 2.70 4.46 -12.01
N LEU A 118 3.05 4.52 -13.30
CA LEU A 118 2.20 4.03 -14.39
C LEU A 118 1.78 2.56 -14.16
N ALA A 119 2.69 1.70 -13.71
CA ALA A 119 2.37 0.32 -13.39
C ALA A 119 1.30 0.23 -12.28
N SER A 120 1.43 1.04 -11.22
CA SER A 120 0.44 1.10 -10.14
C SER A 120 -0.91 1.62 -10.62
N MET A 121 -0.94 2.61 -11.51
CA MET A 121 -2.16 3.15 -12.11
C MET A 121 -2.88 2.09 -12.96
N VAL A 122 -2.15 1.29 -13.74
CA VAL A 122 -2.72 0.16 -14.50
C VAL A 122 -3.42 -0.81 -13.56
N HIS A 123 -2.81 -1.18 -12.44
CA HIS A 123 -3.44 -2.08 -11.46
C HIS A 123 -4.60 -1.41 -10.72
N GLY A 124 -4.48 -0.12 -10.39
CA GLY A 124 -5.54 0.70 -9.79
C GLY A 124 -6.79 0.80 -10.66
N LEU A 125 -6.65 0.66 -11.99
CA LEU A 125 -7.76 0.59 -12.93
C LEU A 125 -8.26 -0.86 -13.12
N THR A 126 -7.35 -1.82 -13.30
CA THR A 126 -7.73 -3.19 -13.66
C THR A 126 -8.35 -3.97 -12.52
N VAL A 127 -7.95 -3.77 -11.27
CA VAL A 127 -8.53 -4.50 -10.14
C VAL A 127 -9.98 -4.08 -9.86
N PRO A 128 -10.32 -2.81 -9.62
CA PRO A 128 -11.70 -2.41 -9.43
C PRO A 128 -12.54 -2.61 -10.70
N GLY A 129 -11.96 -2.42 -11.89
CA GLY A 129 -12.64 -2.70 -13.15
C GLY A 129 -13.02 -4.16 -13.33
N ALA A 130 -12.18 -5.11 -12.92
CA ALA A 130 -12.50 -6.52 -12.91
C ALA A 130 -13.68 -6.83 -11.97
N ILE A 131 -13.71 -6.20 -10.79
CA ILE A 131 -14.81 -6.34 -9.82
C ILE A 131 -16.09 -5.72 -10.39
N GLU A 132 -16.01 -4.52 -10.97
CA GLU A 132 -17.16 -3.86 -11.61
C GLU A 132 -17.74 -4.73 -12.72
N ALA A 133 -16.90 -5.24 -13.62
CA ALA A 133 -17.35 -6.10 -14.71
C ALA A 133 -18.06 -7.36 -14.19
N ALA A 134 -17.53 -8.01 -13.15
CA ALA A 134 -18.14 -9.17 -12.54
C ALA A 134 -19.48 -8.84 -11.86
N GLN A 135 -19.58 -7.72 -11.17
CA GLN A 135 -20.81 -7.27 -10.52
C GLN A 135 -21.88 -6.83 -11.53
N ARG A 136 -21.50 -6.15 -12.61
CA ARG A 136 -22.43 -5.80 -13.69
C ARG A 136 -23.02 -7.04 -14.37
N LYS A 137 -22.24 -8.10 -14.56
CA LYS A 137 -22.75 -9.40 -15.04
C LYS A 137 -23.80 -10.01 -14.11
N ARG A 138 -23.76 -9.70 -12.80
CA ARG A 138 -24.78 -10.09 -11.82
C ARG A 138 -26.02 -9.20 -11.81
N GLY A 139 -26.07 -8.19 -12.68
CA GLY A 139 -27.20 -7.28 -12.81
C GLY A 139 -27.08 -5.97 -12.00
N PHE A 140 -25.95 -5.70 -11.35
CA PHE A 140 -25.74 -4.43 -10.64
C PHE A 140 -25.30 -3.33 -11.62
N ASN A 141 -26.23 -2.91 -12.47
CA ASN A 141 -25.98 -2.04 -13.63
C ASN A 141 -26.48 -0.60 -13.46
N LYS A 142 -27.15 -0.26 -12.34
CA LYS A 142 -27.75 1.06 -12.16
C LYS A 142 -26.70 2.12 -11.85
N GLY A 143 -26.47 3.01 -12.83
CA GLY A 143 -25.52 4.11 -12.71
C GLY A 143 -24.05 3.66 -12.58
N PHE A 144 -23.22 4.54 -12.04
CA PHE A 144 -21.78 4.34 -11.96
C PHE A 144 -21.34 3.43 -10.80
N PHE A 145 -22.05 3.43 -9.66
CA PHE A 145 -21.56 2.87 -8.41
C PHE A 145 -22.48 1.83 -7.75
N GLU A 146 -23.52 1.33 -8.42
CA GLU A 146 -24.35 0.26 -7.84
C GLU A 146 -23.51 -0.99 -7.54
N TRP A 147 -22.63 -1.36 -8.44
CA TRP A 147 -21.70 -2.48 -8.29
C TRP A 147 -20.88 -2.42 -7.00
N LEU A 148 -20.46 -1.20 -6.61
CA LEU A 148 -19.66 -0.96 -5.41
C LEU A 148 -20.53 -0.89 -4.16
N ARG A 149 -21.69 -0.20 -4.22
CA ARG A 149 -22.62 -0.11 -3.09
C ARG A 149 -23.21 -1.47 -2.70
N LYS A 150 -23.36 -2.38 -3.67
CA LYS A 150 -23.86 -3.74 -3.46
C LYS A 150 -22.75 -4.77 -3.23
N ALA A 151 -21.51 -4.35 -3.17
CA ALA A 151 -20.40 -5.22 -2.79
C ALA A 151 -20.53 -5.69 -1.33
N PRO A 152 -19.91 -6.82 -0.95
CA PRO A 152 -20.09 -7.41 0.38
C PRO A 152 -19.23 -6.70 1.43
N TRP A 153 -19.54 -5.45 1.75
CA TRP A 153 -18.83 -4.62 2.74
C TRP A 153 -18.80 -5.21 4.16
N GLY A 154 -19.76 -6.07 4.49
CA GLY A 154 -19.74 -6.83 5.74
C GLY A 154 -18.80 -8.05 5.72
N ASN A 155 -18.12 -8.32 4.62
CA ASN A 155 -17.14 -9.41 4.54
C ASN A 155 -15.72 -8.86 4.76
N PRO A 156 -14.96 -9.32 5.75
CA PRO A 156 -13.64 -8.77 6.09
C PRO A 156 -12.62 -8.93 4.96
N THR A 157 -12.73 -10.00 4.15
CA THR A 157 -11.85 -10.23 3.00
C THR A 157 -12.04 -9.15 1.95
N PHE A 158 -13.28 -8.79 1.59
CA PHE A 158 -13.54 -7.73 0.63
C PHE A 158 -13.24 -6.34 1.22
N ALA A 159 -13.79 -6.05 2.41
CA ALA A 159 -13.65 -4.73 3.03
C ALA A 159 -12.17 -4.37 3.24
N GLY A 160 -11.37 -5.29 3.78
CA GLY A 160 -9.94 -5.06 4.00
C GLY A 160 -9.17 -4.87 2.68
N MET A 161 -9.46 -5.66 1.66
CA MET A 161 -8.84 -5.51 0.34
C MET A 161 -9.16 -4.14 -0.29
N PHE A 162 -10.42 -3.72 -0.26
CA PHE A 162 -10.82 -2.47 -0.90
C PHE A 162 -10.32 -1.25 -0.13
N LEU A 163 -10.33 -1.30 1.21
CA LEU A 163 -9.69 -0.27 2.05
C LEU A 163 -8.19 -0.19 1.80
N SER A 164 -7.51 -1.33 1.69
CA SER A 164 -6.10 -1.40 1.32
C SER A 164 -5.82 -0.68 -0.01
N LEU A 165 -6.64 -0.94 -1.03
CA LEU A 165 -6.52 -0.30 -2.34
C LEU A 165 -6.69 1.24 -2.25
N ILE A 166 -7.69 1.70 -1.49
CA ILE A 166 -7.93 3.14 -1.33
C ILE A 166 -6.80 3.80 -0.54
N ILE A 167 -6.39 3.23 0.59
CA ILE A 167 -5.35 3.81 1.44
C ILE A 167 -4.02 3.83 0.69
N PHE A 168 -3.66 2.72 0.04
CA PHE A 168 -2.46 2.67 -0.79
C PHE A 168 -2.52 3.68 -1.94
N GLY A 169 -3.60 3.76 -2.70
CA GLY A 169 -3.72 4.65 -3.84
C GLY A 169 -3.64 6.12 -3.43
N PHE A 170 -4.58 6.55 -2.60
CA PHE A 170 -4.75 7.98 -2.28
C PHE A 170 -3.76 8.52 -1.25
N LEU A 171 -3.43 7.75 -0.22
CA LEU A 171 -2.47 8.22 0.80
C LEU A 171 -1.05 7.78 0.47
N GLY A 172 -0.84 6.51 0.13
CA GLY A 172 0.49 5.97 -0.14
C GLY A 172 1.06 6.42 -1.48
N GLY A 173 0.34 6.17 -2.59
CA GLY A 173 0.83 6.45 -3.94
C GLY A 173 1.04 7.94 -4.19
N ILE A 174 0.05 8.77 -3.87
CA ILE A 174 0.15 10.23 -4.05
C ILE A 174 1.28 10.81 -3.20
N SER A 175 1.36 10.46 -1.92
CA SER A 175 2.41 10.95 -1.04
C SER A 175 3.82 10.51 -1.45
N GLY A 176 3.94 9.32 -2.07
CA GLY A 176 5.21 8.84 -2.63
C GLY A 176 5.70 9.70 -3.78
N VAL A 177 4.81 10.08 -4.71
CA VAL A 177 5.17 10.99 -5.82
C VAL A 177 5.53 12.37 -5.30
N VAL A 178 4.79 12.86 -4.31
CA VAL A 178 5.11 14.13 -3.63
C VAL A 178 6.51 14.10 -3.03
N MET A 179 6.87 13.05 -2.32
CA MET A 179 8.23 12.87 -1.80
C MET A 179 9.30 12.80 -2.89
N GLY A 180 8.93 12.32 -4.08
CA GLY A 180 9.81 12.26 -5.24
C GLY A 180 10.00 13.59 -5.97
N THR A 181 9.27 14.64 -5.62
CA THR A 181 9.44 15.99 -6.15
C THR A 181 10.52 16.71 -5.36
N GLU A 182 11.62 17.14 -6.02
CA GLU A 182 12.81 17.64 -5.30
C GLU A 182 12.51 18.87 -4.43
N GLN A 183 11.70 19.79 -4.90
CA GLN A 183 11.33 21.01 -4.16
C GLN A 183 10.60 20.68 -2.85
N ILE A 184 9.71 19.72 -2.90
CA ILE A 184 8.98 19.29 -1.70
C ILE A 184 9.87 18.42 -0.83
N ASN A 185 10.72 17.58 -1.43
CA ASN A 185 11.67 16.74 -0.72
C ASN A 185 12.62 17.55 0.16
N LEU A 186 13.03 18.75 -0.26
CA LEU A 186 13.84 19.67 0.56
C LEU A 186 13.16 20.02 1.90
N ILE A 187 11.84 20.10 1.93
CA ILE A 187 11.07 20.46 3.13
C ILE A 187 10.79 19.22 4.00
N ILE A 188 10.41 18.10 3.38
CA ILE A 188 9.91 16.93 4.12
C ILE A 188 10.97 15.85 4.36
N HIS A 189 12.17 15.99 3.77
CA HIS A 189 13.25 15.03 3.95
C HIS A 189 13.62 14.87 5.45
N ASN A 190 13.75 13.62 5.89
CA ASN A 190 14.01 13.28 7.30
C ASN A 190 12.96 13.76 8.32
N THR A 191 11.78 14.20 7.88
CA THR A 191 10.65 14.48 8.77
C THR A 191 9.77 13.22 8.96
N ILE A 192 8.82 13.29 9.89
CA ILE A 192 7.83 12.21 10.09
C ILE A 192 6.80 12.08 8.96
N TYR A 193 6.87 12.94 7.93
CA TYR A 193 6.14 12.73 6.69
C TYR A 193 6.50 11.37 6.07
N VAL A 194 7.78 11.00 6.09
CA VAL A 194 8.27 9.73 5.54
C VAL A 194 7.68 8.52 6.27
N PRO A 195 7.69 8.42 7.61
CA PRO A 195 6.93 7.40 8.32
C PRO A 195 5.42 7.41 8.01
N GLY A 196 4.80 8.58 7.89
CA GLY A 196 3.40 8.69 7.49
C GLY A 196 3.13 8.02 6.13
N HIS A 197 3.94 8.33 5.13
CA HIS A 197 3.90 7.65 3.83
C HIS A 197 4.06 6.13 3.95
N PHE A 198 5.03 5.65 4.74
CA PHE A 198 5.23 4.21 4.92
C PHE A 198 4.04 3.51 5.57
N HIS A 199 3.39 4.13 6.54
CA HIS A 199 2.19 3.57 7.15
C HIS A 199 1.05 3.45 6.13
N ALA A 200 0.90 4.41 5.22
CA ALA A 200 -0.08 4.29 4.15
C ALA A 200 0.25 3.16 3.17
N THR A 201 1.52 3.00 2.78
CA THR A 201 1.91 2.02 1.76
C THR A 201 2.03 0.61 2.33
N VAL A 202 2.83 0.41 3.39
CA VAL A 202 3.15 -0.92 3.92
C VAL A 202 2.06 -1.39 4.88
N VAL A 203 1.61 -0.56 5.81
CA VAL A 203 0.63 -0.98 6.83
C VAL A 203 -0.78 -0.91 6.25
N GLY A 204 -1.19 0.22 5.67
CA GLY A 204 -2.50 0.40 5.05
C GLY A 204 -2.66 -0.39 3.74
N GLY A 205 -1.62 -0.43 2.93
CA GLY A 205 -1.62 -1.19 1.67
C GLY A 205 -1.37 -2.69 1.91
N THR A 206 -0.13 -3.05 2.25
CA THR A 206 0.30 -4.45 2.27
C THR A 206 -0.29 -5.23 3.44
N THR A 207 -0.11 -4.77 4.68
CA THR A 207 -0.55 -5.52 5.86
C THR A 207 -2.06 -5.74 5.85
N LEU A 208 -2.84 -4.70 5.55
CA LEU A 208 -4.30 -4.82 5.50
C LEU A 208 -4.78 -5.76 4.39
N ALA A 209 -4.12 -5.76 3.21
CA ALA A 209 -4.43 -6.71 2.14
C ALA A 209 -4.19 -8.17 2.57
N PHE A 210 -3.07 -8.43 3.25
CA PHE A 210 -2.76 -9.78 3.76
C PHE A 210 -3.68 -10.18 4.92
N MET A 211 -4.06 -9.26 5.80
CA MET A 211 -5.11 -9.50 6.80
C MET A 211 -6.43 -9.91 6.14
N ALA A 212 -6.83 -9.19 5.10
CA ALA A 212 -8.03 -9.48 4.33
C ALA A 212 -7.99 -10.89 3.71
N LEU A 213 -6.87 -11.25 3.09
CA LEU A 213 -6.67 -12.58 2.52
C LEU A 213 -6.72 -13.67 3.59
N THR A 214 -6.17 -13.42 4.77
CA THR A 214 -6.12 -14.39 5.87
C THR A 214 -7.52 -14.78 6.35
N TYR A 215 -8.48 -13.87 6.36
CA TYR A 215 -9.88 -14.19 6.68
C TYR A 215 -10.50 -15.20 5.72
N TRP A 216 -10.08 -15.22 4.47
CA TRP A 216 -10.49 -16.24 3.51
C TRP A 216 -9.66 -17.53 3.65
N LEU A 217 -8.34 -17.41 3.90
CA LEU A 217 -7.44 -18.56 3.98
C LEU A 217 -7.70 -19.44 5.19
N VAL A 218 -8.06 -18.89 6.36
CA VAL A 218 -8.27 -19.67 7.58
C VAL A 218 -9.38 -20.72 7.39
N PRO A 219 -10.58 -20.38 6.91
CA PRO A 219 -11.59 -21.39 6.61
C PRO A 219 -11.19 -22.41 5.56
N VAL A 220 -10.37 -22.03 4.60
CA VAL A 220 -9.93 -22.91 3.49
C VAL A 220 -8.84 -23.88 3.95
N LEU A 221 -7.78 -23.36 4.59
CA LEU A 221 -6.61 -24.15 4.96
C LEU A 221 -6.83 -24.99 6.21
N PHE A 222 -7.43 -24.39 7.23
CA PHE A 222 -7.61 -25.03 8.54
C PHE A 222 -8.97 -25.70 8.69
N ARG A 223 -9.88 -25.52 7.72
CA ARG A 223 -11.27 -26.03 7.76
C ARG A 223 -11.99 -25.66 9.05
N ARG A 224 -11.81 -24.40 9.46
CA ARG A 224 -12.40 -23.85 10.68
C ARG A 224 -13.13 -22.56 10.38
N GLU A 225 -14.20 -22.31 11.10
CA GLU A 225 -14.94 -21.06 11.00
C GLU A 225 -14.21 -19.95 11.74
N VAL A 226 -14.30 -18.72 11.21
CA VAL A 226 -13.80 -17.55 11.90
C VAL A 226 -14.67 -17.29 13.13
N VAL A 227 -14.03 -17.24 14.30
CA VAL A 227 -14.73 -16.97 15.56
C VAL A 227 -15.15 -15.51 15.63
N LEU A 228 -16.23 -15.21 16.36
CA LEU A 228 -16.73 -13.85 16.56
C LEU A 228 -16.89 -13.07 15.24
N PRO A 229 -17.72 -13.55 14.30
CA PRO A 229 -17.80 -12.97 12.95
C PRO A 229 -18.25 -11.49 12.94
N GLY A 230 -18.90 -11.02 13.98
CA GLY A 230 -19.22 -9.59 14.15
C GLY A 230 -17.97 -8.73 14.29
N LEU A 231 -17.00 -9.19 15.07
CA LEU A 231 -15.70 -8.50 15.21
C LEU A 231 -14.87 -8.59 13.93
N ALA A 232 -14.93 -9.72 13.22
CA ALA A 232 -14.27 -9.88 11.93
C ALA A 232 -14.75 -8.84 10.91
N LYS A 233 -16.04 -8.53 10.89
CA LYS A 233 -16.60 -7.48 10.01
C LYS A 233 -16.08 -6.09 10.36
N PHE A 234 -15.86 -5.81 11.63
CA PHE A 234 -15.45 -4.50 12.12
C PHE A 234 -13.93 -4.27 12.03
N GLN A 235 -13.15 -5.33 12.19
CA GLN A 235 -11.69 -5.27 12.29
C GLN A 235 -11.00 -4.54 11.12
N PRO A 236 -11.30 -4.78 9.82
CA PRO A 236 -10.65 -4.08 8.73
C PRO A 236 -10.86 -2.56 8.75
N TYR A 237 -12.04 -2.12 9.21
CA TYR A 237 -12.35 -0.69 9.35
C TYR A 237 -11.55 -0.08 10.50
N LEU A 238 -11.51 -0.72 11.65
CA LEU A 238 -10.76 -0.23 12.80
C LEU A 238 -9.28 -0.09 12.47
N PHE A 239 -8.69 -1.14 11.86
CA PHE A 239 -7.29 -1.13 11.47
C PHE A 239 -7.02 -0.16 10.32
N GLY A 240 -7.82 -0.20 9.25
CA GLY A 240 -7.61 0.59 8.06
C GLY A 240 -7.80 2.09 8.31
N LEU A 241 -8.89 2.50 8.97
CA LEU A 241 -9.13 3.91 9.30
C LEU A 241 -8.13 4.44 10.32
N GLY A 242 -7.77 3.62 11.32
CA GLY A 242 -6.70 3.95 12.26
C GLY A 242 -5.37 4.20 11.54
N THR A 243 -4.99 3.32 10.63
CA THR A 243 -3.76 3.47 9.83
C THR A 243 -3.84 4.68 8.90
N ALA A 244 -4.98 4.93 8.26
CA ALA A 244 -5.18 6.09 7.39
C ALA A 244 -5.04 7.41 8.18
N GLY A 245 -5.68 7.50 9.35
CA GLY A 245 -5.55 8.65 10.24
C GLY A 245 -4.11 8.85 10.72
N LEU A 246 -3.45 7.78 11.18
CA LEU A 246 -2.05 7.82 11.56
C LEU A 246 -1.17 8.38 10.43
N SER A 247 -1.32 7.84 9.23
CA SER A 247 -0.54 8.26 8.06
C SER A 247 -0.76 9.74 7.73
N LEU A 248 -2.03 10.16 7.68
CA LEU A 248 -2.40 11.53 7.33
C LEU A 248 -1.84 12.55 8.34
N PHE A 249 -2.01 12.28 9.63
CA PHE A 249 -1.57 13.19 10.68
C PHE A 249 -0.05 13.24 10.85
N LEU A 250 0.65 12.10 10.65
CA LEU A 250 2.12 12.09 10.59
C LEU A 250 2.64 12.89 9.39
N MET A 251 2.03 12.73 8.21
CA MET A 251 2.40 13.52 7.04
C MET A 251 2.17 15.01 7.28
N GLY A 252 1.02 15.38 7.85
CA GLY A 252 0.73 16.77 8.21
C GLY A 252 1.74 17.36 9.20
N ALA A 253 2.08 16.65 10.27
CA ALA A 253 3.11 17.11 11.22
C ALA A 253 4.51 17.16 10.58
N GLY A 254 4.81 16.23 9.67
CA GLY A 254 6.05 16.22 8.90
C GLY A 254 6.23 17.43 7.98
N THR A 255 5.15 17.94 7.38
CA THR A 255 5.19 19.19 6.59
C THR A 255 5.47 20.43 7.45
N LEU A 256 5.19 20.35 8.74
CA LEU A 256 5.54 21.38 9.72
C LEU A 256 6.97 21.21 10.27
N GLY A 257 7.77 20.31 9.71
CA GLY A 257 9.17 20.13 10.05
C GLY A 257 9.44 19.17 11.20
N VAL A 258 8.45 18.47 11.76
CA VAL A 258 8.68 17.51 12.84
C VAL A 258 9.60 16.39 12.34
N PRO A 259 10.81 16.19 12.96
CA PRO A 259 11.78 15.23 12.46
C PRO A 259 11.37 13.79 12.77
N ARG A 260 11.80 12.85 11.92
CA ARG A 260 11.73 11.43 12.23
C ARG A 260 12.91 10.99 13.09
N ARG A 261 12.77 9.87 13.78
CA ARG A 261 13.84 9.26 14.59
C ARG A 261 14.25 10.10 15.80
N HIS A 262 13.39 10.99 16.24
CA HIS A 262 13.51 11.72 17.48
C HIS A 262 12.60 11.10 18.54
N TRP A 263 13.15 10.85 19.73
CA TRP A 263 12.38 10.40 20.88
C TRP A 263 11.80 11.59 21.68
N ASP A 264 12.43 12.77 21.56
CA ASP A 264 12.02 14.01 22.21
C ASP A 264 11.97 15.15 21.19
N ILE A 265 10.75 15.62 20.86
CA ILE A 265 10.53 16.74 19.94
C ILE A 265 10.72 18.12 20.59
N SER A 266 10.89 18.18 21.92
CA SER A 266 11.20 19.43 22.63
C SER A 266 12.68 19.80 22.53
N PHE A 267 13.52 18.92 22.01
CA PHE A 267 14.97 19.12 21.90
C PHE A 267 15.63 19.50 23.19
N THR A 268 15.23 18.88 24.31
CA THR A 268 15.57 19.25 25.71
C THR A 268 17.06 19.47 25.95
N ASN A 269 17.96 18.83 25.25
CA ASN A 269 19.42 18.98 25.41
C ASN A 269 20.09 19.48 24.12
N ALA A 270 19.32 20.04 23.17
CA ALA A 270 19.91 20.61 21.98
C ALA A 270 20.48 22.00 22.20
N LEU A 271 21.47 22.37 21.37
CA LEU A 271 22.03 23.72 21.37
C LEU A 271 21.02 24.81 20.95
N PHE A 272 19.96 24.39 20.26
CA PHE A 272 18.90 25.26 19.77
C PHE A 272 17.60 24.92 20.46
N ASN A 273 16.94 25.91 21.03
CA ASN A 273 15.59 25.76 21.55
C ASN A 273 14.60 26.03 20.40
N TYR A 274 14.21 24.98 19.70
CA TYR A 274 13.23 25.08 18.62
C TYR A 274 11.85 24.70 19.13
N GLN A 275 10.88 25.54 18.87
CA GLN A 275 9.47 25.27 19.17
C GLN A 275 8.69 25.08 17.89
N PHE A 276 8.01 23.94 17.79
CA PHE A 276 7.09 23.69 16.69
C PHE A 276 5.80 24.48 16.86
N PRO A 277 5.08 24.79 15.77
CA PRO A 277 3.72 25.36 15.86
C PRO A 277 2.80 24.46 16.67
N GLU A 278 1.85 25.04 17.41
CA GLU A 278 0.87 24.26 18.19
C GLU A 278 0.11 23.23 17.35
N THR A 279 -0.16 23.53 16.07
CA THR A 279 -0.75 22.60 15.11
C THR A 279 0.05 21.31 14.98
N ALA A 280 1.38 21.34 15.09
CA ALA A 280 2.21 20.13 15.03
C ALA A 280 1.91 19.19 16.20
N TYR A 281 1.76 19.73 17.41
CA TYR A 281 1.41 18.94 18.60
C TYR A 281 0.00 18.37 18.50
N LEU A 282 -0.95 19.15 17.98
CA LEU A 282 -2.31 18.65 17.72
C LEU A 282 -2.27 17.47 16.73
N LEU A 283 -1.56 17.59 15.63
CA LEU A 283 -1.43 16.53 14.63
C LEU A 283 -0.73 15.29 15.21
N LEU A 284 0.28 15.46 16.05
CA LEU A 284 0.93 14.35 16.75
C LEU A 284 -0.04 13.64 17.71
N GLY A 285 -0.85 14.40 18.45
CA GLY A 285 -1.89 13.84 19.32
C GLY A 285 -2.92 13.03 18.54
N LEU A 286 -3.41 13.55 17.41
CA LEU A 286 -4.34 12.85 16.51
C LEU A 286 -3.68 11.61 15.88
N ALA A 287 -2.39 11.67 15.51
CA ALA A 287 -1.63 10.53 15.05
C ALA A 287 -1.53 9.44 16.13
N GLY A 288 -1.26 9.82 17.38
CA GLY A 288 -1.22 8.92 18.52
C GLY A 288 -2.55 8.19 18.75
N MET A 289 -3.68 8.92 18.75
CA MET A 289 -5.01 8.31 18.85
C MET A 289 -5.29 7.34 17.70
N SER A 290 -4.94 7.73 16.48
CA SER A 290 -5.10 6.88 15.30
C SER A 290 -4.23 5.63 15.36
N ALA A 291 -3.00 5.75 15.89
CA ALA A 291 -2.11 4.62 16.12
C ALA A 291 -2.70 3.61 17.13
N ILE A 292 -3.33 4.09 18.20
CA ILE A 292 -4.03 3.23 19.18
C ILE A 292 -5.16 2.46 18.49
N LEU A 293 -5.98 3.12 17.66
CA LEU A 293 -7.04 2.45 16.91
C LEU A 293 -6.48 1.38 15.95
N ALA A 294 -5.40 1.70 15.24
CA ALA A 294 -4.73 0.74 14.37
C ALA A 294 -4.16 -0.44 15.17
N ALA A 295 -3.51 -0.19 16.29
CA ALA A 295 -2.96 -1.22 17.17
C ALA A 295 -4.04 -2.14 17.73
N LEU A 296 -5.17 -1.58 18.18
CA LEU A 296 -6.34 -2.36 18.63
C LEU A 296 -6.91 -3.22 17.49
N GLY A 297 -7.03 -2.65 16.27
CA GLY A 297 -7.46 -3.40 15.08
C GLY A 297 -6.51 -4.53 14.70
N GLY A 298 -5.19 -4.30 14.82
CA GLY A 298 -4.16 -5.31 14.59
C GLY A 298 -4.16 -6.41 15.65
N GLY A 299 -4.25 -6.03 16.93
CA GLY A 299 -4.36 -6.96 18.06
C GLY A 299 -5.62 -7.83 17.95
N LEU A 300 -6.76 -7.21 17.62
CA LEU A 300 -8.01 -7.93 17.40
C LEU A 300 -7.87 -8.96 16.26
N PHE A 301 -7.23 -8.60 15.14
CA PHE A 301 -6.95 -9.52 14.05
C PHE A 301 -6.15 -10.74 14.52
N VAL A 302 -5.01 -10.51 15.19
CA VAL A 302 -4.13 -11.59 15.65
C VAL A 302 -4.89 -12.53 16.60
N LEU A 303 -5.54 -11.99 17.60
CA LEU A 303 -6.32 -12.79 18.58
C LEU A 303 -7.43 -13.59 17.88
N GLN A 304 -8.15 -12.97 16.96
CA GLN A 304 -9.24 -13.59 16.24
C GLN A 304 -8.76 -14.71 15.31
N ILE A 305 -7.66 -14.52 14.57
CA ILE A 305 -7.11 -15.55 13.69
C ILE A 305 -6.57 -16.72 14.51
N VAL A 306 -5.81 -16.46 15.57
CA VAL A 306 -5.29 -17.52 16.47
C VAL A 306 -6.45 -18.28 17.09
N ALA A 307 -7.45 -17.60 17.65
CA ALA A 307 -8.63 -18.24 18.22
C ALA A 307 -9.42 -19.06 17.17
N SER A 308 -9.50 -18.57 15.93
CA SER A 308 -10.19 -19.29 14.84
C SER A 308 -9.46 -20.59 14.47
N VAL A 309 -8.14 -20.54 14.41
CA VAL A 309 -7.32 -21.75 14.11
C VAL A 309 -7.37 -22.75 15.25
N LEU A 310 -7.37 -22.30 16.50
CA LEU A 310 -7.36 -23.22 17.67
C LEU A 310 -8.76 -23.71 18.05
N PHE A 311 -9.74 -22.82 18.09
CA PHE A 311 -11.05 -23.05 18.70
C PHE A 311 -12.23 -22.90 17.71
N GLY A 312 -12.00 -22.46 16.47
CA GLY A 312 -13.06 -22.32 15.47
C GLY A 312 -13.78 -23.65 15.23
N LYS A 313 -15.09 -23.59 15.02
CA LYS A 313 -15.91 -24.78 14.69
C LYS A 313 -15.36 -25.43 13.42
N ARG A 314 -15.17 -26.75 13.42
CA ARG A 314 -14.73 -27.46 12.21
C ARG A 314 -15.82 -27.41 11.15
N LYS A 315 -15.42 -27.12 9.93
CA LYS A 315 -16.25 -27.28 8.73
C LYS A 315 -16.09 -28.71 8.24
N ASP A 316 -17.20 -29.37 7.98
CA ASP A 316 -17.17 -30.63 7.28
C ASP A 316 -16.41 -30.47 5.96
N PRO A 317 -15.66 -31.51 5.50
CA PRO A 317 -15.00 -31.45 4.22
C PRO A 317 -16.06 -31.17 3.18
N ALA A 318 -16.10 -29.90 2.74
CA ALA A 318 -17.05 -29.48 1.73
C ALA A 318 -16.95 -30.43 0.55
N VAL A 319 -18.10 -30.86 0.09
CA VAL A 319 -18.31 -31.51 -1.19
C VAL A 319 -17.21 -31.11 -2.16
N LYS A 320 -16.55 -32.07 -2.78
CA LYS A 320 -15.55 -31.85 -3.84
C LYS A 320 -16.12 -30.89 -4.88
N GLY A 321 -15.79 -29.60 -4.76
CA GLY A 321 -16.29 -28.53 -5.63
C GLY A 321 -15.61 -27.21 -5.27
N SER A 322 -15.53 -26.31 -6.21
CA SER A 322 -14.96 -24.99 -6.07
C SER A 322 -15.52 -24.29 -4.83
N THR A 323 -14.64 -23.67 -4.02
CA THR A 323 -15.08 -22.80 -2.90
C THR A 323 -16.12 -21.80 -3.43
N PRO A 324 -17.33 -21.75 -2.84
CA PRO A 324 -18.38 -20.85 -3.34
C PRO A 324 -17.91 -19.41 -3.25
N LEU A 325 -18.19 -18.64 -4.30
CA LEU A 325 -17.85 -17.20 -4.35
C LEU A 325 -18.64 -16.47 -3.26
N ILE A 326 -18.00 -15.52 -2.59
CA ILE A 326 -18.62 -14.75 -1.50
C ILE A 326 -19.77 -13.87 -2.03
N ALA A 327 -19.59 -13.31 -3.22
CA ALA A 327 -20.62 -12.49 -3.89
C ALA A 327 -21.61 -13.33 -4.75
N GLY A 328 -21.57 -14.65 -4.63
CA GLY A 328 -22.43 -15.55 -5.39
C GLY A 328 -21.91 -15.85 -6.82
N PRO A 329 -22.60 -16.70 -7.57
CA PRO A 329 -22.18 -17.13 -8.92
C PRO A 329 -22.25 -15.98 -9.92
N VAL A 330 -21.34 -16.00 -10.89
CA VAL A 330 -21.38 -15.10 -12.04
C VAL A 330 -22.14 -15.83 -13.17
N PRO A 331 -23.23 -15.28 -13.70
CA PRO A 331 -23.96 -15.91 -14.80
C PRO A 331 -23.05 -16.09 -16.02
N GLU A 332 -23.02 -17.28 -16.61
CA GLU A 332 -22.22 -17.58 -17.80
C GLU A 332 -22.64 -16.74 -19.02
N SER A 333 -23.96 -16.54 -19.18
CA SER A 333 -24.56 -15.74 -20.24
C SER A 333 -24.63 -14.24 -19.94
N GLY A 334 -24.20 -13.82 -18.73
CA GLY A 334 -24.29 -12.42 -18.33
C GLY A 334 -23.31 -11.54 -19.09
N GLN A 335 -23.82 -10.52 -19.77
CA GLN A 335 -23.00 -9.46 -20.34
C GLN A 335 -22.87 -8.31 -19.34
N ALA A 336 -21.68 -7.72 -19.24
CA ALA A 336 -21.49 -6.50 -18.48
C ALA A 336 -22.12 -5.34 -19.27
N ILE A 337 -23.24 -4.82 -18.78
CA ILE A 337 -23.90 -3.68 -19.38
C ILE A 337 -23.19 -2.42 -18.90
N GLY A 338 -22.49 -1.77 -19.83
CA GLY A 338 -21.81 -0.51 -19.59
C GLY A 338 -22.71 0.71 -19.82
N ILE A 339 -22.15 1.89 -19.71
CA ILE A 339 -22.79 3.16 -20.00
C ILE A 339 -22.04 3.82 -21.17
N GLY A 340 -22.74 4.18 -22.23
CA GLY A 340 -22.14 4.83 -23.38
C GLY A 340 -21.02 4.01 -24.05
N GLY A 341 -21.16 2.68 -24.11
CA GLY A 341 -20.14 1.77 -24.66
C GLY A 341 -18.97 1.43 -23.75
N ILE A 342 -18.89 2.05 -22.55
CA ILE A 342 -17.84 1.81 -21.57
C ILE A 342 -18.26 0.68 -20.64
N THR A 343 -17.52 -0.41 -20.61
CA THR A 343 -17.86 -1.62 -19.83
C THR A 343 -17.76 -1.41 -18.31
N VAL A 344 -16.84 -0.56 -17.88
CA VAL A 344 -16.54 -0.30 -16.46
C VAL A 344 -16.53 1.22 -16.16
N PRO A 345 -17.68 1.89 -16.36
CA PRO A 345 -17.76 3.35 -16.26
C PRO A 345 -17.53 3.88 -14.84
N GLY A 346 -17.93 3.15 -13.81
CA GLY A 346 -17.73 3.53 -12.42
C GLY A 346 -16.25 3.51 -12.03
N THR A 347 -15.52 2.50 -12.46
CA THR A 347 -14.07 2.41 -12.27
C THR A 347 -13.34 3.53 -13.01
N LEU A 348 -13.79 3.88 -14.22
CA LEU A 348 -13.23 5.01 -14.96
C LEU A 348 -13.41 6.32 -14.20
N VAL A 349 -14.60 6.56 -13.62
CA VAL A 349 -14.84 7.75 -12.77
C VAL A 349 -13.90 7.76 -11.57
N LEU A 350 -13.74 6.64 -10.87
CA LEU A 350 -12.80 6.55 -9.73
C LEU A 350 -11.35 6.83 -10.17
N ALA A 351 -10.93 6.31 -11.33
CA ALA A 351 -9.61 6.58 -11.87
C ALA A 351 -9.41 8.05 -12.24
N LEU A 352 -10.44 8.71 -12.79
CA LEU A 352 -10.40 10.15 -13.09
C LEU A 352 -10.37 10.99 -11.80
N VAL A 353 -11.12 10.62 -10.77
CA VAL A 353 -11.05 11.27 -9.46
C VAL A 353 -9.65 11.13 -8.86
N PHE A 354 -9.06 9.93 -8.94
CA PHE A 354 -7.68 9.71 -8.50
C PHE A 354 -6.68 10.57 -9.27
N LEU A 355 -6.75 10.56 -10.59
CA LEU A 355 -5.87 11.36 -11.45
C LEU A 355 -6.02 12.85 -11.20
N THR A 356 -7.25 13.34 -11.04
CA THR A 356 -7.52 14.74 -10.70
C THR A 356 -6.94 15.11 -9.35
N SER A 357 -7.14 14.27 -8.33
CA SER A 357 -6.56 14.48 -7.00
C SER A 357 -5.04 14.50 -7.05
N PHE A 358 -4.44 13.62 -7.84
CA PHE A 358 -3.00 13.57 -8.06
C PHE A 358 -2.48 14.85 -8.74
N ILE A 359 -3.15 15.29 -9.81
CA ILE A 359 -2.78 16.51 -10.54
C ILE A 359 -2.91 17.74 -9.65
N LEU A 360 -4.05 17.89 -8.96
CA LEU A 360 -4.28 19.03 -8.04
C LEU A 360 -3.24 19.04 -6.92
N TYR A 361 -2.95 17.91 -6.33
CA TYR A 361 -1.95 17.81 -5.27
C TYR A 361 -0.55 18.18 -5.78
N TYR A 362 -0.19 17.75 -6.99
CA TYR A 362 1.07 18.11 -7.62
C TYR A 362 1.16 19.61 -7.87
N PHE A 363 0.16 20.23 -8.50
CA PHE A 363 0.19 21.66 -8.84
C PHE A 363 0.05 22.58 -7.63
N VAL A 364 -0.66 22.17 -6.56
CA VAL A 364 -0.76 22.99 -5.34
C VAL A 364 0.56 23.03 -4.57
N ASN A 365 1.40 22.01 -4.71
CA ASN A 365 2.67 21.91 -3.99
C ASN A 365 3.88 22.26 -4.87
N TRP A 366 3.67 22.56 -6.15
CA TRP A 366 4.71 22.95 -7.11
C TRP A 366 4.76 24.47 -7.25
#